data_9c44a2cfc88f596dbf5c6bee51dcad42
#
_entry.id   9c44a2cfc88f596dbf5c6bee51dcad42
#
_cell.length_a   1.000
_cell.length_b   1.000
_cell.length_c   1.000
_cell.angle_alpha   90.00
_cell.angle_beta   90.00
_cell.angle_gamma   90.00
#
_symmetry.space_group_name_H-M   'P 1'
#
loop_
_entity.id
_entity.type
_entity.pdbx_description
1 polymer ?
#
loop_
_entity_poly.entity_id
_entity_poly.type
_entity_poly.pdbx_seq_one_letter_code
_entity_poly.pdbx_strand_id
1 'polypeptide(L)'
;MDKIEQLLLQYREEMMETVQKWVRIPSVKGDAAPGAPFGVEARKALDTAMADCEKFGLKTQIFDGYAGHADLGEGSTRDALAILAHLDVVPVGDGWTKAPFGGERADGKIFGRGTSDDKGPAVAALYAMRAVKEAGIPLRRKVRLILGCDEECGSSDMAYYKKVTDMPRSGFSPDADYPVINIEKGGSHVRFVGDLCPEGLQVLSMQVGERSNVIPGFASALVEGDEELAAKAEEAGKKLGFPVKATVGNGAVILETTGLTGHAAFPSHGKNAIGQMLLIFKELGAQGALLELADGVGMTYNGENLGIAMRDDVSGELTASLDIIRIENGKLDAIMDVRYPVLFHPGRMYELLNQRLQYLRAEDDGTRPPHFVSDQTELVQELLEAYHEVTGGEKRTIAIGGGTYAQSMEEGVAFGALFPGEVEMAHQADEYITEESLFQNAKIFARAIIRLAGKKNDVTQPSAS
;
A
#
# COMPACT_ATOMS: atom_id res chain seq x y z
N MET A 1 9.97 10.46 33.28
CA MET A 1 9.90 9.21 32.52
C MET A 1 9.03 8.24 33.30
N ASP A 2 7.95 7.77 32.71
CA ASP A 2 7.07 6.81 33.38
C ASP A 2 7.58 5.37 33.27
N LYS A 3 6.89 4.42 33.94
CA LYS A 3 7.31 3.02 33.98
C LYS A 3 7.34 2.36 32.60
N ILE A 4 6.44 2.71 31.68
CA ILE A 4 6.39 2.18 30.31
C ILE A 4 7.65 2.59 29.54
N GLU A 5 7.98 3.87 29.59
CA GLU A 5 9.16 4.39 28.90
C GLU A 5 10.47 3.81 29.46
N GLN A 6 10.55 3.63 30.79
CA GLN A 6 11.69 2.96 31.41
C GLN A 6 11.86 1.51 30.92
N LEU A 7 10.77 0.75 30.82
CA LEU A 7 10.78 -0.63 30.32
C LEU A 7 11.17 -0.67 28.84
N LEU A 8 10.60 0.19 28.00
CA LEU A 8 10.95 0.25 26.57
C LEU A 8 12.42 0.61 26.37
N LEU A 9 12.98 1.51 27.19
CA LEU A 9 14.42 1.81 27.15
C LEU A 9 15.27 0.60 27.54
N GLN A 10 14.87 -0.19 28.52
CA GLN A 10 15.56 -1.43 28.89
C GLN A 10 15.54 -2.45 27.75
N TYR A 11 14.47 -2.48 26.96
CA TYR A 11 14.33 -3.43 25.83
C TYR A 11 14.91 -2.89 24.53
N ARG A 12 15.37 -1.65 24.46
CA ARG A 12 15.73 -0.99 23.20
C ARG A 12 16.67 -1.85 22.34
N GLU A 13 17.73 -2.38 22.92
CA GLU A 13 18.68 -3.22 22.17
C GLU A 13 18.05 -4.56 21.75
N GLU A 14 17.35 -5.26 22.65
CA GLU A 14 16.65 -6.50 22.32
C GLU A 14 15.60 -6.30 21.21
N MET A 15 14.93 -5.15 21.18
CA MET A 15 13.97 -4.79 20.13
C MET A 15 14.65 -4.67 18.76
N MET A 16 15.81 -3.97 18.69
CA MET A 16 16.61 -3.87 17.46
C MET A 16 17.06 -5.25 16.96
N GLU A 17 17.58 -6.10 17.86
CA GLU A 17 17.98 -7.48 17.55
C GLU A 17 16.81 -8.33 17.05
N THR A 18 15.60 -8.10 17.59
CA THR A 18 14.38 -8.80 17.14
C THR A 18 14.00 -8.39 15.72
N VAL A 19 14.05 -7.10 15.37
CA VAL A 19 13.86 -6.64 13.99
C VAL A 19 14.88 -7.30 13.06
N GLN A 20 16.17 -7.26 13.41
CA GLN A 20 17.21 -7.91 12.61
C GLN A 20 16.95 -9.40 12.41
N LYS A 21 16.50 -10.10 13.45
CA LYS A 21 16.13 -11.54 13.40
C LYS A 21 14.99 -11.80 12.43
N TRP A 22 13.91 -11.00 12.47
CA TRP A 22 12.76 -11.20 11.60
C TRP A 22 13.05 -10.83 10.15
N VAL A 23 13.81 -9.77 9.93
CA VAL A 23 14.23 -9.30 8.59
C VAL A 23 15.12 -10.32 7.88
N ARG A 24 15.96 -11.07 8.61
CA ARG A 24 16.80 -12.12 8.02
C ARG A 24 16.03 -13.32 7.44
N ILE A 25 14.72 -13.37 7.64
CA ILE A 25 13.86 -14.38 7.02
C ILE A 25 13.27 -13.78 5.74
N PRO A 26 13.61 -14.30 4.54
CA PRO A 26 13.16 -13.77 3.26
C PRO A 26 11.72 -14.21 2.95
N SER A 27 10.75 -13.72 3.70
CA SER A 27 9.34 -14.10 3.66
C SER A 27 8.58 -13.55 2.46
N VAL A 28 9.22 -13.53 1.29
CA VAL A 28 8.54 -13.31 0.01
C VAL A 28 7.61 -14.46 -0.27
N LYS A 29 6.40 -14.17 -0.76
CA LYS A 29 5.43 -15.20 -1.13
C LYS A 29 6.03 -16.20 -2.11
N GLY A 30 5.97 -17.45 -1.77
CA GLY A 30 6.49 -18.59 -2.55
C GLY A 30 5.43 -19.66 -2.80
N ASP A 31 5.86 -20.76 -3.40
CA ASP A 31 4.98 -21.90 -3.67
C ASP A 31 4.41 -22.49 -2.39
N ALA A 32 3.13 -22.81 -2.44
CA ALA A 32 2.43 -23.42 -1.33
C ALA A 32 3.01 -24.82 -1.00
N ALA A 33 3.19 -25.08 0.30
CA ALA A 33 3.62 -26.37 0.83
C ALA A 33 2.71 -26.79 2.01
N PRO A 34 2.72 -28.03 2.43
CA PRO A 34 1.91 -28.49 3.56
C PRO A 34 2.14 -27.64 4.83
N GLY A 35 1.09 -26.96 5.32
CA GLY A 35 1.16 -26.05 6.46
C GLY A 35 1.90 -24.72 6.20
N ALA A 36 2.20 -24.42 4.94
CA ALA A 36 2.86 -23.19 4.49
C ALA A 36 2.21 -22.68 3.19
N PRO A 37 0.99 -22.12 3.26
CA PRO A 37 0.21 -21.75 2.09
C PRO A 37 0.87 -20.66 1.24
N PHE A 38 1.74 -19.84 1.83
CA PHE A 38 2.47 -18.74 1.16
C PHE A 38 3.98 -19.01 1.03
N GLY A 39 4.37 -20.30 1.15
CA GLY A 39 5.76 -20.73 1.07
C GLY A 39 6.43 -20.94 2.43
N VAL A 40 7.52 -21.69 2.41
CA VAL A 40 8.21 -22.12 3.65
C VAL A 40 8.85 -20.97 4.42
N GLU A 41 9.29 -19.91 3.74
CA GLU A 41 9.92 -18.77 4.40
C GLU A 41 8.86 -17.85 5.07
N ALA A 42 7.69 -17.65 4.47
CA ALA A 42 6.57 -16.96 5.11
C ALA A 42 6.12 -17.71 6.38
N ARG A 43 6.00 -19.05 6.30
CA ARG A 43 5.71 -19.89 7.46
C ARG A 43 6.79 -19.77 8.55
N LYS A 44 8.06 -19.79 8.20
CA LYS A 44 9.17 -19.63 9.15
C LYS A 44 9.15 -18.26 9.83
N ALA A 45 8.78 -17.19 9.10
CA ALA A 45 8.60 -15.87 9.70
C ALA A 45 7.48 -15.89 10.75
N LEU A 46 6.34 -16.51 10.43
CA LEU A 46 5.23 -16.66 11.36
C LEU A 46 5.63 -17.45 12.60
N ASP A 47 6.24 -18.64 12.43
CA ASP A 47 6.67 -19.46 13.56
C ASP A 47 7.67 -18.73 14.46
N THR A 48 8.59 -17.96 13.86
CA THR A 48 9.59 -17.18 14.59
C THR A 48 8.95 -16.05 15.40
N ALA A 49 8.02 -15.32 14.80
CA ALA A 49 7.32 -14.22 15.46
C ALA A 49 6.43 -14.73 16.61
N MET A 50 5.72 -15.83 16.38
CA MET A 50 4.88 -16.44 17.41
C MET A 50 5.70 -17.00 18.58
N ALA A 51 6.88 -17.56 18.34
CA ALA A 51 7.79 -17.99 19.40
C ALA A 51 8.29 -16.81 20.26
N ASP A 52 8.55 -15.64 19.64
CA ASP A 52 8.90 -14.42 20.40
C ASP A 52 7.71 -13.91 21.23
N CYS A 53 6.50 -13.99 20.71
CA CYS A 53 5.29 -13.69 21.48
C CYS A 53 5.14 -14.61 22.70
N GLU A 54 5.36 -15.90 22.54
CA GLU A 54 5.32 -16.89 23.64
C GLU A 54 6.40 -16.62 24.68
N LYS A 55 7.63 -16.29 24.27
CA LYS A 55 8.74 -15.90 25.15
C LYS A 55 8.34 -14.75 26.08
N PHE A 56 7.51 -13.80 25.60
CA PHE A 56 6.99 -12.71 26.41
C PHE A 56 5.72 -13.09 27.20
N GLY A 57 5.32 -14.37 27.13
CA GLY A 57 4.20 -14.93 27.88
C GLY A 57 2.85 -14.44 27.40
N LEU A 58 2.71 -14.17 26.10
CA LEU A 58 1.43 -13.97 25.45
C LEU A 58 0.81 -15.34 25.10
N LYS A 59 -0.51 -15.40 24.99
CA LYS A 59 -1.21 -16.61 24.56
C LYS A 59 -1.27 -16.65 23.04
N THR A 60 -0.61 -17.61 22.42
CA THR A 60 -0.45 -17.68 20.96
C THR A 60 -1.30 -18.78 20.33
N GLN A 61 -1.68 -18.57 19.07
CA GLN A 61 -2.29 -19.57 18.21
C GLN A 61 -1.95 -19.30 16.75
N ILE A 62 -1.62 -20.37 16.00
CA ILE A 62 -1.38 -20.33 14.55
C ILE A 62 -2.53 -21.06 13.85
N PHE A 63 -2.98 -20.53 12.71
CA PHE A 63 -4.08 -21.07 11.91
C PHE A 63 -3.52 -21.55 10.55
N ASP A 64 -3.21 -22.84 10.48
CA ASP A 64 -2.76 -23.57 9.30
C ASP A 64 -1.64 -22.90 8.47
N GLY A 65 -0.86 -22.00 9.12
CA GLY A 65 0.22 -21.25 8.47
C GLY A 65 -0.23 -20.04 7.65
N TYR A 66 -1.53 -19.70 7.65
CA TYR A 66 -2.04 -18.48 7.04
C TYR A 66 -1.73 -17.26 7.89
N ALA A 67 -2.06 -17.32 9.16
CA ALA A 67 -1.85 -16.26 10.13
C ALA A 67 -1.71 -16.82 11.54
N GLY A 68 -1.29 -15.98 12.47
CA GLY A 68 -1.30 -16.28 13.89
C GLY A 68 -1.73 -15.09 14.72
N HIS A 69 -2.09 -15.33 15.99
CA HIS A 69 -2.31 -14.25 16.92
C HIS A 69 -1.68 -14.49 18.29
N ALA A 70 -1.42 -13.42 19.00
CA ALA A 70 -0.92 -13.40 20.37
C ALA A 70 -1.81 -12.49 21.23
N ASP A 71 -2.37 -13.04 22.31
CA ASP A 71 -3.29 -12.35 23.21
C ASP A 71 -2.60 -11.91 24.51
N LEU A 72 -2.80 -10.65 24.88
CA LEU A 72 -2.51 -10.10 26.21
C LEU A 72 -3.82 -9.82 26.95
N GLY A 73 -3.99 -10.37 28.14
CA GLY A 73 -5.19 -10.23 28.93
C GLY A 73 -6.29 -11.23 28.55
N GLU A 74 -7.46 -11.05 29.12
CA GLU A 74 -8.62 -11.93 28.98
C GLU A 74 -9.84 -11.15 28.44
N GLY A 75 -10.84 -11.87 27.97
CA GLY A 75 -12.11 -11.30 27.52
C GLY A 75 -12.54 -11.79 26.14
N SER A 76 -13.65 -11.26 25.67
CA SER A 76 -14.22 -11.54 24.34
C SER A 76 -13.23 -11.17 23.22
N THR A 77 -13.16 -12.00 22.20
CA THR A 77 -12.38 -11.68 20.99
C THR A 77 -12.97 -10.50 20.23
N ARG A 78 -14.31 -10.43 20.13
CA ARG A 78 -14.97 -9.36 19.40
C ARG A 78 -14.71 -7.98 20.03
N ASP A 79 -14.57 -7.93 21.36
CA ASP A 79 -14.30 -6.69 22.10
C ASP A 79 -12.79 -6.41 22.27
N ALA A 80 -11.93 -7.28 21.79
CA ALA A 80 -10.48 -7.08 21.87
C ALA A 80 -10.06 -5.83 21.09
N LEU A 81 -8.97 -5.19 21.54
CA LEU A 81 -8.22 -4.25 20.72
C LEU A 81 -7.30 -5.07 19.82
N ALA A 82 -7.47 -4.98 18.49
CA ALA A 82 -6.55 -5.59 17.55
C ALA A 82 -5.38 -4.66 17.21
N ILE A 83 -4.20 -5.27 17.03
CA ILE A 83 -3.08 -4.70 16.29
C ILE A 83 -2.81 -5.71 15.18
N LEU A 84 -2.94 -5.29 13.92
CA LEU A 84 -2.92 -6.19 12.77
C LEU A 84 -1.76 -5.83 11.85
N ALA A 85 -0.74 -6.68 11.81
CA ALA A 85 0.51 -6.50 11.09
C ALA A 85 0.79 -7.69 10.18
N HIS A 86 1.73 -7.53 9.23
CA HIS A 86 2.12 -8.63 8.35
C HIS A 86 3.61 -8.98 8.43
N LEU A 87 3.93 -10.18 7.99
CA LEU A 87 5.29 -10.74 8.01
C LEU A 87 5.81 -11.07 6.63
N ASP A 88 4.94 -11.12 5.61
CA ASP A 88 5.35 -11.23 4.22
C ASP A 88 5.97 -9.93 3.73
N VAL A 89 6.71 -10.01 2.65
CA VAL A 89 7.40 -8.86 2.05
C VAL A 89 7.38 -8.98 0.53
N VAL A 90 7.39 -7.84 -0.16
CA VAL A 90 7.55 -7.83 -1.62
C VAL A 90 8.92 -8.35 -2.04
N PRO A 91 9.09 -8.83 -3.29
CA PRO A 91 10.39 -9.14 -3.87
C PRO A 91 11.37 -7.96 -3.74
N VAL A 92 12.64 -8.27 -3.59
CA VAL A 92 13.68 -7.26 -3.31
C VAL A 92 13.87 -6.25 -4.45
N GLY A 93 13.72 -6.67 -5.71
CA GLY A 93 14.05 -5.83 -6.86
C GLY A 93 15.54 -5.55 -6.99
N ASP A 94 15.88 -4.57 -7.82
CA ASP A 94 17.25 -4.13 -8.09
C ASP A 94 17.65 -2.89 -7.30
N GLY A 95 18.93 -2.53 -7.32
CA GLY A 95 19.44 -1.27 -6.78
C GLY A 95 19.91 -1.32 -5.33
N TRP A 96 19.88 -2.46 -4.67
CA TRP A 96 20.36 -2.61 -3.29
C TRP A 96 21.87 -2.43 -3.18
N THR A 97 22.31 -1.61 -2.22
CA THR A 97 23.72 -1.48 -1.81
C THR A 97 24.03 -2.28 -0.54
N LYS A 98 22.99 -2.63 0.23
CA LYS A 98 23.02 -3.47 1.43
C LYS A 98 22.46 -4.85 1.13
N ALA A 99 22.76 -5.84 1.96
CA ALA A 99 22.13 -7.17 1.83
C ALA A 99 20.62 -7.06 2.17
N PRO A 100 19.70 -7.36 1.24
CA PRO A 100 18.26 -7.13 1.45
C PRO A 100 17.68 -7.82 2.68
N PHE A 101 18.22 -8.97 3.05
CA PHE A 101 17.83 -9.72 4.26
C PHE A 101 18.98 -9.81 5.28
N GLY A 102 19.87 -8.82 5.29
CA GLY A 102 21.02 -8.78 6.21
C GLY A 102 20.66 -8.29 7.60
N GLY A 103 19.69 -7.37 7.70
CA GLY A 103 19.41 -6.67 8.95
C GLY A 103 20.62 -5.88 9.44
N GLU A 104 21.37 -5.24 8.53
CA GLU A 104 22.56 -4.47 8.89
C GLU A 104 22.18 -3.22 9.68
N ARG A 105 22.88 -2.98 10.80
CA ARG A 105 22.74 -1.72 11.56
C ARG A 105 23.89 -0.79 11.22
N ALA A 106 23.55 0.40 10.73
CA ALA A 106 24.51 1.46 10.43
C ALA A 106 23.84 2.83 10.56
N ASP A 107 24.55 3.83 11.05
CA ASP A 107 24.12 5.22 11.12
C ASP A 107 22.74 5.43 11.79
N GLY A 108 22.46 4.67 12.86
CA GLY A 108 21.18 4.73 13.59
C GLY A 108 20.00 4.13 12.83
N LYS A 109 20.25 3.28 11.83
CA LYS A 109 19.26 2.62 10.99
C LYS A 109 19.45 1.11 11.00
N ILE A 110 18.36 0.39 10.77
CA ILE A 110 18.35 -1.05 10.49
C ILE A 110 17.92 -1.21 9.04
N PHE A 111 18.81 -1.72 8.19
CA PHE A 111 18.56 -1.91 6.77
C PHE A 111 18.05 -3.32 6.47
N GLY A 112 17.08 -3.40 5.57
CA GLY A 112 16.60 -4.67 5.02
C GLY A 112 15.14 -4.61 4.62
N ARG A 113 14.74 -5.45 3.68
CA ARG A 113 13.36 -5.61 3.22
C ARG A 113 12.47 -6.06 4.39
N GLY A 114 11.39 -5.32 4.64
CA GLY A 114 10.48 -5.54 5.75
C GLY A 114 10.85 -4.78 7.03
N THR A 115 11.90 -3.94 7.03
CA THR A 115 12.24 -3.14 8.21
C THR A 115 11.24 -2.02 8.46
N SER A 116 10.73 -1.40 7.39
CA SER A 116 9.72 -0.35 7.42
C SER A 116 8.32 -0.94 7.26
N ASP A 117 8.19 -1.95 6.42
CA ASP A 117 6.94 -2.53 5.93
C ASP A 117 7.00 -4.08 6.01
N ASP A 118 6.42 -4.72 7.02
CA ASP A 118 5.80 -4.21 8.26
C ASP A 118 6.43 -4.89 9.50
N LYS A 119 7.56 -5.66 9.34
CA LYS A 119 8.19 -6.43 10.45
C LYS A 119 8.70 -5.52 11.58
N GLY A 120 9.26 -4.35 11.24
CA GLY A 120 9.72 -3.39 12.24
C GLY A 120 8.57 -2.88 13.10
N PRO A 121 7.50 -2.31 12.52
CA PRO A 121 6.31 -1.89 13.25
C PRO A 121 5.64 -3.03 14.03
N ALA A 122 5.58 -4.25 13.48
CA ALA A 122 5.08 -5.42 14.19
C ALA A 122 5.91 -5.74 15.45
N VAL A 123 7.23 -5.61 15.38
CA VAL A 123 8.12 -5.73 16.55
C VAL A 123 7.86 -4.60 17.55
N ALA A 124 7.70 -3.36 17.11
CA ALA A 124 7.35 -2.25 17.99
C ALA A 124 6.04 -2.52 18.76
N ALA A 125 5.03 -3.06 18.08
CA ALA A 125 3.75 -3.46 18.68
C ALA A 125 3.93 -4.59 19.72
N LEU A 126 4.73 -5.59 19.40
CA LEU A 126 5.05 -6.69 20.33
C LEU A 126 5.73 -6.19 21.60
N TYR A 127 6.71 -5.28 21.47
CA TYR A 127 7.40 -4.71 22.63
C TYR A 127 6.53 -3.72 23.42
N ALA A 128 5.61 -3.03 22.77
CA ALA A 128 4.59 -2.23 23.43
C ALA A 128 3.68 -3.11 24.32
N MET A 129 3.20 -4.24 23.80
CA MET A 129 2.41 -5.21 24.56
C MET A 129 3.21 -5.78 25.74
N ARG A 130 4.48 -6.12 25.55
CA ARG A 130 5.38 -6.58 26.61
C ARG A 130 5.54 -5.52 27.71
N ALA A 131 5.79 -4.28 27.35
CA ALA A 131 5.96 -3.19 28.32
C ALA A 131 4.67 -2.96 29.15
N VAL A 132 3.51 -2.98 28.51
CA VAL A 132 2.19 -2.86 29.20
C VAL A 132 1.98 -4.02 30.18
N LYS A 133 2.31 -5.25 29.77
CA LYS A 133 2.24 -6.44 30.62
C LYS A 133 3.15 -6.34 31.83
N GLU A 134 4.44 -6.05 31.63
CA GLU A 134 5.45 -6.01 32.70
C GLU A 134 5.29 -4.78 33.61
N ALA A 135 4.70 -3.71 33.09
CA ALA A 135 4.28 -2.59 33.92
C ALA A 135 3.14 -2.96 34.88
N GLY A 136 2.43 -4.06 34.61
CA GLY A 136 1.30 -4.53 35.40
C GLY A 136 0.05 -3.68 35.18
N ILE A 137 -0.12 -3.06 34.02
CA ILE A 137 -1.30 -2.25 33.69
C ILE A 137 -2.54 -3.14 33.63
N PRO A 138 -3.58 -2.88 34.45
CA PRO A 138 -4.80 -3.67 34.41
C PRO A 138 -5.60 -3.38 33.14
N LEU A 139 -5.93 -4.42 32.39
CA LEU A 139 -6.71 -4.31 31.17
C LEU A 139 -8.21 -4.51 31.41
N ARG A 140 -9.05 -3.73 30.74
CA ARG A 140 -10.52 -3.89 30.69
C ARG A 140 -10.97 -4.82 29.56
N ARG A 141 -10.16 -4.97 28.54
CA ARG A 141 -10.34 -5.89 27.41
C ARG A 141 -8.97 -6.43 26.96
N LYS A 142 -8.96 -7.58 26.33
CA LYS A 142 -7.71 -8.13 25.81
C LYS A 142 -7.18 -7.33 24.63
N VAL A 143 -5.87 -7.39 24.44
CA VAL A 143 -5.18 -6.89 23.26
C VAL A 143 -4.72 -8.08 22.44
N ARG A 144 -5.00 -8.08 21.13
CA ARG A 144 -4.64 -9.14 20.21
C ARG A 144 -3.73 -8.60 19.12
N LEU A 145 -2.48 -9.07 19.09
CA LEU A 145 -1.60 -8.89 17.94
C LEU A 145 -1.90 -10.01 16.96
N ILE A 146 -2.31 -9.66 15.74
CA ILE A 146 -2.56 -10.59 14.63
C ILE A 146 -1.42 -10.39 13.64
N LEU A 147 -0.79 -11.49 13.22
CA LEU A 147 0.31 -11.49 12.26
C LEU A 147 -0.09 -12.29 11.03
N GLY A 148 -0.23 -11.61 9.90
CA GLY A 148 -0.57 -12.18 8.60
C GLY A 148 0.67 -12.52 7.77
N CYS A 149 0.46 -13.19 6.64
CA CYS A 149 1.51 -13.65 5.72
C CYS A 149 1.18 -13.47 4.24
N ASP A 150 0.20 -12.63 3.87
CA ASP A 150 -0.23 -12.42 2.48
C ASP A 150 -0.80 -11.00 2.24
N GLU A 151 -0.36 -10.00 2.98
CA GLU A 151 -0.83 -8.61 2.82
C GLU A 151 -0.51 -8.11 1.42
N GLU A 152 0.73 -8.23 1.03
CA GLU A 152 1.33 -7.76 -0.22
C GLU A 152 0.78 -8.43 -1.49
N CYS A 153 0.05 -9.52 -1.33
CA CYS A 153 -0.45 -10.32 -2.45
C CYS A 153 -1.95 -10.63 -2.37
N GLY A 154 -2.74 -9.78 -1.66
CA GLY A 154 -4.20 -9.81 -1.71
C GLY A 154 -4.91 -10.34 -0.47
N SER A 155 -4.23 -10.42 0.67
CA SER A 155 -4.81 -10.65 2.01
C SER A 155 -5.70 -11.90 2.13
N SER A 156 -5.35 -12.98 1.41
CA SER A 156 -6.10 -14.25 1.49
C SER A 156 -5.94 -14.94 2.84
N ASP A 157 -4.91 -14.61 3.58
CA ASP A 157 -4.67 -15.01 4.97
C ASP A 157 -5.73 -14.43 5.91
N MET A 158 -6.06 -13.16 5.81
CA MET A 158 -7.13 -12.55 6.61
C MET A 158 -8.51 -13.06 6.21
N ALA A 159 -8.72 -13.36 4.92
CA ALA A 159 -9.92 -14.04 4.47
C ALA A 159 -10.05 -15.45 5.07
N TYR A 160 -8.94 -16.17 5.22
CA TYR A 160 -8.90 -17.46 5.91
C TYR A 160 -9.09 -17.31 7.42
N TYR A 161 -8.36 -16.39 8.06
CA TYR A 161 -8.43 -16.13 9.50
C TYR A 161 -9.87 -15.86 9.95
N LYS A 162 -10.63 -15.03 9.23
CA LYS A 162 -12.05 -14.74 9.51
C LYS A 162 -12.99 -15.95 9.38
N LYS A 163 -12.59 -17.00 8.67
CA LYS A 163 -13.38 -18.24 8.54
C LYS A 163 -13.17 -19.19 9.71
N VAL A 164 -11.99 -19.15 10.34
CA VAL A 164 -11.60 -20.15 11.35
C VAL A 164 -11.59 -19.61 12.78
N THR A 165 -11.62 -18.28 12.94
CA THR A 165 -11.68 -17.63 14.26
C THR A 165 -12.39 -16.27 14.19
N ASP A 166 -12.85 -15.79 15.35
CA ASP A 166 -13.47 -14.47 15.43
C ASP A 166 -12.44 -13.36 15.23
N MET A 167 -12.79 -12.35 14.44
CA MET A 167 -12.04 -11.12 14.27
C MET A 167 -12.45 -10.10 15.31
N PRO A 168 -11.52 -9.39 15.97
CA PRO A 168 -11.84 -8.21 16.77
C PRO A 168 -12.58 -7.17 15.92
N ARG A 169 -13.53 -6.48 16.54
CA ARG A 169 -14.30 -5.45 15.84
C ARG A 169 -13.47 -4.22 15.52
N SER A 170 -12.59 -3.80 16.46
CA SER A 170 -11.84 -2.56 16.35
C SER A 170 -10.37 -2.74 16.63
N GLY A 171 -9.54 -1.94 15.96
CA GLY A 171 -8.09 -1.97 16.11
C GLY A 171 -7.38 -1.15 15.07
N PHE A 172 -6.07 -1.30 14.99
CA PHE A 172 -5.25 -0.58 14.02
C PHE A 172 -4.22 -1.48 13.35
N SER A 173 -3.82 -1.08 12.14
CA SER A 173 -2.65 -1.63 11.43
C SER A 173 -1.51 -0.61 11.50
N PRO A 174 -0.30 -1.00 11.93
CA PRO A 174 0.86 -0.11 12.00
C PRO A 174 1.61 0.01 10.66
N ASP A 175 0.92 -0.14 9.56
CA ASP A 175 1.43 -0.30 8.20
C ASP A 175 1.03 0.89 7.32
N ALA A 176 1.40 2.11 7.74
CA ALA A 176 1.13 3.35 7.00
C ALA A 176 1.76 4.59 7.67
N ASP A 177 1.16 5.76 7.46
CA ASP A 177 1.60 7.04 8.00
C ASP A 177 0.92 7.42 9.32
N TYR A 178 1.58 8.28 10.09
CA TYR A 178 0.92 9.05 11.15
C TYR A 178 0.27 10.34 10.62
N PRO A 179 -0.79 10.92 11.33
CA PRO A 179 -1.29 10.49 12.65
C PRO A 179 -2.24 9.28 12.62
N VAL A 180 -3.39 9.37 11.97
CA VAL A 180 -4.38 8.27 11.84
C VAL A 180 -4.96 8.29 10.44
N ILE A 181 -4.90 7.18 9.76
CA ILE A 181 -5.60 6.97 8.49
C ILE A 181 -6.91 6.25 8.80
N ASN A 182 -7.98 7.01 8.80
CA ASN A 182 -9.33 6.50 9.04
C ASN A 182 -10.16 6.32 7.77
N ILE A 183 -9.57 6.66 6.62
CA ILE A 183 -10.19 6.59 5.29
C ILE A 183 -9.22 5.96 4.32
N GLU A 184 -9.62 4.84 3.74
CA GLU A 184 -8.99 4.23 2.59
C GLU A 184 -9.96 4.26 1.42
N LYS A 185 -9.59 4.94 0.32
CA LYS A 185 -10.44 5.06 -0.87
C LYS A 185 -10.72 3.69 -1.48
N GLY A 186 -11.85 3.59 -2.16
CA GLY A 186 -12.09 2.43 -3.00
C GLY A 186 -11.07 2.35 -4.14
N GLY A 187 -10.78 1.14 -4.57
CA GLY A 187 -9.90 0.87 -5.71
C GLY A 187 -10.64 0.13 -6.80
N SER A 188 -10.34 0.42 -8.06
CA SER A 188 -10.87 -0.31 -9.19
C SER A 188 -9.85 -0.37 -10.31
N HIS A 189 -9.63 -1.55 -10.88
CA HIS A 189 -8.91 -1.71 -12.12
C HIS A 189 -9.92 -1.69 -13.27
N VAL A 190 -9.90 -0.61 -14.05
CA VAL A 190 -10.75 -0.47 -15.24
C VAL A 190 -9.97 -0.97 -16.45
N ARG A 191 -10.43 -2.06 -17.05
CA ARG A 191 -9.86 -2.62 -18.27
C ARG A 191 -10.58 -2.06 -19.49
N PHE A 192 -9.84 -1.38 -20.35
CA PHE A 192 -10.32 -0.92 -21.65
C PHE A 192 -9.95 -1.94 -22.72
N VAL A 193 -10.94 -2.40 -23.47
CA VAL A 193 -10.74 -3.34 -24.61
C VAL A 193 -11.40 -2.79 -25.87
N GLY A 194 -10.72 -2.94 -27.00
CA GLY A 194 -11.25 -2.52 -28.29
C GLY A 194 -10.38 -2.97 -29.47
N ASP A 195 -10.93 -2.84 -30.66
CA ASP A 195 -10.19 -3.07 -31.91
C ASP A 195 -9.61 -1.76 -32.43
N LEU A 196 -8.37 -1.81 -32.97
CA LEU A 196 -7.76 -0.66 -33.61
C LEU A 196 -8.49 -0.30 -34.91
N CYS A 197 -8.57 0.99 -35.19
CA CYS A 197 -9.10 1.46 -36.47
C CYS A 197 -8.13 1.11 -37.60
N PRO A 198 -8.62 0.55 -38.73
CA PRO A 198 -7.77 0.30 -39.87
C PRO A 198 -7.32 1.57 -40.59
N GLU A 199 -7.88 2.71 -40.26
CA GLU A 199 -7.52 4.02 -40.78
C GLU A 199 -6.70 4.83 -39.78
N GLY A 200 -5.87 5.76 -40.26
CA GLY A 200 -5.00 6.59 -39.44
C GLY A 200 -3.69 5.88 -39.06
N LEU A 201 -3.13 6.23 -37.90
CA LEU A 201 -1.88 5.67 -37.41
C LEU A 201 -2.02 4.17 -37.13
N GLN A 202 -1.15 3.36 -37.72
CA GLN A 202 -1.12 1.91 -37.53
C GLN A 202 -0.06 1.54 -36.44
N VAL A 203 -0.51 1.24 -35.23
CA VAL A 203 0.34 0.72 -34.15
C VAL A 203 0.41 -0.80 -34.28
N LEU A 204 1.59 -1.33 -34.61
CA LEU A 204 1.85 -2.74 -34.82
C LEU A 204 1.96 -3.51 -33.49
N SER A 205 2.65 -2.91 -32.52
CA SER A 205 2.74 -3.44 -31.16
C SER A 205 3.12 -2.36 -30.13
N MET A 206 2.61 -2.53 -28.93
CA MET A 206 3.00 -1.78 -27.73
C MET A 206 2.77 -2.65 -26.51
N GLN A 207 3.76 -2.80 -25.64
CA GLN A 207 3.65 -3.53 -24.39
C GLN A 207 4.34 -2.73 -23.29
N VAL A 208 3.57 -2.08 -22.44
CA VAL A 208 4.08 -1.20 -21.37
C VAL A 208 3.34 -1.50 -20.08
N GLY A 209 4.06 -1.44 -18.97
CA GLY A 209 3.54 -1.70 -17.62
C GLY A 209 3.47 -3.19 -17.27
N GLU A 210 3.83 -3.51 -16.04
CA GLU A 210 3.78 -4.87 -15.48
C GLU A 210 2.82 -4.96 -14.29
N ARG A 211 2.62 -3.86 -13.58
CA ARG A 211 1.77 -3.76 -12.39
C ARG A 211 0.77 -2.61 -12.55
N SER A 212 -0.48 -2.89 -12.22
CA SER A 212 -1.57 -1.93 -12.35
C SER A 212 -1.53 -0.76 -11.36
N ASN A 213 -0.66 -0.81 -10.35
CA ASN A 213 -0.50 0.25 -9.35
C ASN A 213 0.81 1.06 -9.51
N VAL A 214 1.51 0.90 -10.64
CA VAL A 214 2.80 1.56 -10.91
C VAL A 214 2.72 2.35 -12.20
N ILE A 215 2.91 3.67 -12.11
CA ILE A 215 3.01 4.57 -13.26
C ILE A 215 4.27 4.21 -14.07
N PRO A 216 4.12 3.87 -15.36
CA PRO A 216 5.30 3.54 -16.18
C PRO A 216 6.11 4.79 -16.53
N GLY A 217 7.40 4.73 -16.23
CA GLY A 217 8.38 5.78 -16.55
C GLY A 217 9.01 5.67 -17.93
N PHE A 218 8.68 4.63 -18.69
CA PHE A 218 9.17 4.42 -20.08
C PHE A 218 8.09 3.74 -20.90
N ALA A 219 7.97 4.14 -22.15
CA ALA A 219 7.09 3.50 -23.12
C ALA A 219 7.79 3.36 -24.49
N SER A 220 7.57 2.22 -25.13
CA SER A 220 8.02 1.94 -26.49
C SER A 220 6.89 1.32 -27.31
N ALA A 221 6.77 1.76 -28.55
CA ALA A 221 5.80 1.24 -29.51
C ALA A 221 6.40 1.07 -30.88
N LEU A 222 5.99 0.04 -31.62
CA LEU A 222 6.28 -0.18 -33.01
C LEU A 222 5.10 0.29 -33.86
N VAL A 223 5.32 1.23 -34.76
CA VAL A 223 4.31 1.79 -35.65
C VAL A 223 4.71 1.59 -37.10
N GLU A 224 3.72 1.41 -38.00
CA GLU A 224 3.97 1.38 -39.42
C GLU A 224 4.35 2.78 -39.91
N GLY A 225 5.48 2.91 -40.67
CA GLY A 225 5.92 4.20 -41.16
C GLY A 225 7.38 4.22 -41.59
N ASP A 226 7.83 5.43 -41.93
CA ASP A 226 9.11 5.75 -42.51
C ASP A 226 9.79 6.96 -41.81
N GLU A 227 10.78 7.56 -42.45
CA GLU A 227 11.52 8.72 -41.96
C GLU A 227 10.61 9.96 -41.77
N GLU A 228 9.54 10.11 -42.59
CA GLU A 228 8.61 11.21 -42.45
C GLU A 228 7.78 11.08 -41.15
N LEU A 229 7.31 9.88 -40.87
CA LEU A 229 6.60 9.59 -39.60
C LEU A 229 7.51 9.80 -38.39
N ALA A 230 8.75 9.35 -38.46
CA ALA A 230 9.74 9.53 -37.38
C ALA A 230 9.98 11.02 -37.10
N ALA A 231 10.15 11.83 -38.13
CA ALA A 231 10.33 13.28 -37.98
C ALA A 231 9.09 13.97 -37.38
N LYS A 232 7.87 13.57 -37.82
CA LYS A 232 6.62 14.06 -37.25
C LYS A 232 6.46 13.67 -35.77
N ALA A 233 6.87 12.47 -35.37
CA ALA A 233 6.81 12.03 -33.99
C ALA A 233 7.76 12.86 -33.08
N GLU A 234 8.96 13.14 -33.52
CA GLU A 234 9.89 13.99 -32.78
C GLU A 234 9.42 15.45 -32.71
N GLU A 235 8.78 15.95 -33.77
CA GLU A 235 8.16 17.29 -33.76
C GLU A 235 6.96 17.33 -32.80
N ALA A 236 6.11 16.30 -32.80
CA ALA A 236 5.01 16.14 -31.82
C ALA A 236 5.52 16.13 -30.39
N GLY A 237 6.59 15.40 -30.12
CA GLY A 237 7.26 15.39 -28.81
C GLY A 237 7.72 16.79 -28.39
N LYS A 238 8.38 17.52 -29.27
CA LYS A 238 8.80 18.91 -29.01
C LYS A 238 7.62 19.82 -28.73
N LYS A 239 6.54 19.72 -29.53
CA LYS A 239 5.31 20.50 -29.36
C LYS A 239 4.65 20.23 -28.02
N LEU A 240 4.60 18.97 -27.59
CA LEU A 240 3.97 18.54 -26.33
C LEU A 240 4.89 18.66 -25.10
N GLY A 241 6.20 18.92 -25.31
CA GLY A 241 7.19 18.95 -24.24
C GLY A 241 7.57 17.59 -23.69
N PHE A 242 7.44 16.51 -24.49
CA PHE A 242 7.81 15.14 -24.13
C PHE A 242 9.11 14.72 -24.81
N PRO A 243 9.98 13.97 -24.12
CA PRO A 243 11.15 13.37 -24.75
C PRO A 243 10.69 12.24 -25.68
N VAL A 244 10.92 12.39 -26.97
CA VAL A 244 10.60 11.37 -28.00
C VAL A 244 11.85 11.05 -28.77
N LYS A 245 12.09 9.75 -28.94
CA LYS A 245 13.09 9.20 -29.85
C LYS A 245 12.39 8.29 -30.86
N ALA A 246 12.66 8.50 -32.13
CA ALA A 246 12.16 7.70 -33.22
C ALA A 246 13.30 7.00 -33.93
N THR A 247 13.17 5.68 -34.17
CA THR A 247 14.19 4.88 -34.89
C THR A 247 13.51 4.12 -36.02
N VAL A 248 13.94 4.37 -37.25
CA VAL A 248 13.36 3.79 -38.47
C VAL A 248 14.03 2.49 -38.84
N GLY A 249 13.27 1.48 -39.25
CA GLY A 249 13.79 0.22 -39.76
C GLY A 249 12.70 -0.68 -40.35
N ASN A 250 12.98 -1.25 -41.54
CA ASN A 250 12.14 -2.26 -42.21
C ASN A 250 10.66 -1.86 -42.41
N GLY A 251 10.38 -0.59 -42.77
CA GLY A 251 9.01 -0.11 -43.02
C GLY A 251 8.20 0.15 -41.74
N ALA A 252 8.87 0.24 -40.60
CA ALA A 252 8.30 0.57 -39.32
C ALA A 252 9.20 1.55 -38.54
N VAL A 253 8.62 2.22 -37.55
CA VAL A 253 9.28 3.16 -36.65
C VAL A 253 9.08 2.71 -35.20
N ILE A 254 10.18 2.57 -34.49
CA ILE A 254 10.14 2.41 -33.02
C ILE A 254 10.07 3.81 -32.41
N LEU A 255 9.00 4.09 -31.70
CA LEU A 255 8.81 5.30 -30.91
C LEU A 255 9.09 5.00 -29.45
N GLU A 256 9.92 5.82 -28.81
CA GLU A 256 10.26 5.71 -27.39
C GLU A 256 10.00 7.04 -26.70
N THR A 257 9.45 7.01 -25.50
CA THR A 257 9.30 8.18 -24.62
C THR A 257 9.63 7.85 -23.18
N THR A 258 10.13 8.83 -22.44
CA THR A 258 10.53 8.69 -21.04
C THR A 258 9.71 9.63 -20.18
N GLY A 259 9.13 9.09 -19.14
CA GLY A 259 8.39 9.81 -18.11
C GLY A 259 9.10 9.72 -16.75
N LEU A 260 8.33 9.57 -15.70
CA LEU A 260 8.79 9.38 -14.32
C LEU A 260 7.91 8.33 -13.64
N THR A 261 8.51 7.26 -13.16
CA THR A 261 7.81 6.21 -12.39
C THR A 261 7.26 6.77 -11.09
N GLY A 262 6.12 6.27 -10.66
CA GLY A 262 5.47 6.66 -9.41
C GLY A 262 4.39 5.67 -9.01
N HIS A 263 3.81 5.86 -7.84
CA HIS A 263 2.69 5.05 -7.36
C HIS A 263 1.37 5.58 -7.94
N ALA A 264 0.50 4.71 -8.47
CA ALA A 264 -0.76 5.09 -9.13
C ALA A 264 -1.76 5.82 -8.20
N ALA A 265 -1.69 5.60 -6.89
CA ALA A 265 -2.51 6.34 -5.93
C ALA A 265 -2.17 7.85 -5.86
N PHE A 266 -0.96 8.24 -6.27
CA PHE A 266 -0.47 9.62 -6.31
C PHE A 266 0.02 9.99 -7.71
N PRO A 267 -0.84 9.95 -8.73
CA PRO A 267 -0.41 10.02 -10.13
C PRO A 267 0.25 11.35 -10.50
N SER A 268 -0.01 12.42 -9.76
CA SER A 268 0.64 13.72 -9.95
C SER A 268 2.14 13.74 -9.58
N HIS A 269 2.62 12.74 -8.82
CA HIS A 269 4.04 12.62 -8.47
C HIS A 269 4.87 11.92 -9.57
N GLY A 270 4.20 11.28 -10.54
CA GLY A 270 4.82 10.64 -11.69
C GLY A 270 4.62 11.44 -12.99
N LYS A 271 5.17 10.91 -14.08
CA LYS A 271 4.89 11.33 -15.45
C LYS A 271 4.64 10.08 -16.29
N ASN A 272 3.38 9.79 -16.57
CA ASN A 272 2.97 8.55 -17.20
C ASN A 272 3.44 8.47 -18.68
N ALA A 273 4.37 7.57 -18.98
CA ALA A 273 4.91 7.39 -20.33
C ALA A 273 3.86 6.82 -21.31
N ILE A 274 2.87 6.04 -20.86
CA ILE A 274 1.76 5.60 -21.71
C ILE A 274 0.94 6.82 -22.13
N GLY A 275 0.57 7.69 -21.20
CA GLY A 275 -0.19 8.91 -21.49
C GLY A 275 0.53 9.83 -22.49
N GLN A 276 1.86 9.99 -22.33
CA GLN A 276 2.68 10.73 -23.29
C GLN A 276 2.62 10.10 -24.68
N MET A 277 2.81 8.77 -24.78
CA MET A 277 2.79 8.04 -26.05
C MET A 277 1.41 8.15 -26.74
N LEU A 278 0.32 8.03 -25.98
CA LEU A 278 -1.03 8.19 -26.53
C LEU A 278 -1.25 9.60 -27.13
N LEU A 279 -0.76 10.65 -26.46
CA LEU A 279 -0.85 12.01 -27.00
C LEU A 279 0.04 12.21 -28.24
N ILE A 280 1.20 11.53 -28.32
CA ILE A 280 2.01 11.49 -29.53
C ILE A 280 1.24 10.80 -30.67
N PHE A 281 0.61 9.65 -30.40
CA PHE A 281 -0.23 8.96 -31.39
C PHE A 281 -1.37 9.83 -31.90
N LYS A 282 -2.01 10.62 -31.03
CA LYS A 282 -3.02 11.59 -31.45
C LYS A 282 -2.48 12.62 -32.44
N GLU A 283 -1.31 13.21 -32.20
CA GLU A 283 -0.67 14.16 -33.11
C GLU A 283 -0.25 13.50 -34.44
N LEU A 284 0.01 12.19 -34.43
CA LEU A 284 0.33 11.39 -35.63
C LEU A 284 -0.92 10.90 -36.38
N GLY A 285 -2.13 11.30 -35.96
CA GLY A 285 -3.38 10.97 -36.65
C GLY A 285 -4.02 9.65 -36.23
N ALA A 286 -3.82 9.23 -34.98
CA ALA A 286 -4.56 8.10 -34.41
C ALA A 286 -6.06 8.30 -34.50
N GLN A 287 -6.81 7.23 -34.75
CA GLN A 287 -8.27 7.23 -34.85
C GLN A 287 -8.87 6.10 -33.99
N GLY A 288 -10.21 6.10 -33.86
CA GLY A 288 -10.95 5.04 -33.15
C GLY A 288 -10.51 4.88 -31.70
N ALA A 289 -10.27 3.64 -31.28
CA ALA A 289 -9.93 3.28 -29.92
C ALA A 289 -8.67 3.99 -29.36
N LEU A 290 -7.65 4.18 -30.19
CA LEU A 290 -6.43 4.89 -29.80
C LEU A 290 -6.68 6.37 -29.50
N LEU A 291 -7.45 7.05 -30.39
CA LEU A 291 -7.81 8.45 -30.19
C LEU A 291 -8.70 8.61 -28.96
N GLU A 292 -9.69 7.72 -28.81
CA GLU A 292 -10.61 7.75 -27.68
C GLU A 292 -9.87 7.57 -26.35
N LEU A 293 -8.89 6.65 -26.28
CA LEU A 293 -8.06 6.46 -25.09
C LEU A 293 -7.15 7.66 -24.84
N ALA A 294 -6.53 8.21 -25.89
CA ALA A 294 -5.69 9.42 -25.79
C ALA A 294 -6.46 10.63 -25.27
N ASP A 295 -7.69 10.85 -25.77
CA ASP A 295 -8.54 11.94 -25.34
C ASP A 295 -9.10 11.75 -23.92
N GLY A 296 -9.38 10.50 -23.56
CA GLY A 296 -9.94 10.16 -22.24
C GLY A 296 -8.93 10.20 -21.11
N VAL A 297 -7.74 9.65 -21.36
CA VAL A 297 -6.71 9.50 -20.31
C VAL A 297 -5.62 10.57 -20.46
N GLY A 298 -4.87 10.54 -21.57
CA GLY A 298 -3.77 11.47 -21.82
C GLY A 298 -2.86 11.63 -20.60
N MET A 299 -2.66 12.88 -20.19
CA MET A 299 -1.91 13.27 -18.97
C MET A 299 -2.81 13.81 -17.86
N THR A 300 -4.11 13.48 -17.86
CA THR A 300 -5.06 13.82 -16.79
C THR A 300 -5.18 12.65 -15.80
N TYR A 301 -5.34 12.96 -14.51
CA TYR A 301 -5.23 11.98 -13.45
C TYR A 301 -6.46 11.89 -12.52
N ASN A 302 -7.55 12.53 -12.87
CA ASN A 302 -8.81 12.56 -12.09
C ASN A 302 -10.05 12.15 -12.87
N GLY A 303 -9.87 11.58 -14.08
CA GLY A 303 -10.94 11.04 -14.89
C GLY A 303 -11.89 12.08 -15.50
N GLU A 304 -11.50 13.36 -15.57
CA GLU A 304 -12.32 14.46 -16.11
C GLU A 304 -12.75 14.19 -17.55
N ASN A 305 -11.79 13.86 -18.41
CA ASN A 305 -12.05 13.63 -19.82
C ASN A 305 -12.86 12.33 -20.06
N LEU A 306 -12.82 11.40 -19.14
CA LEU A 306 -13.63 10.18 -19.15
C LEU A 306 -15.04 10.39 -18.58
N GLY A 307 -15.31 11.56 -17.98
CA GLY A 307 -16.60 11.88 -17.36
C GLY A 307 -16.85 11.16 -16.03
N ILE A 308 -15.79 10.71 -15.37
CA ILE A 308 -15.85 10.00 -14.08
C ILE A 308 -15.25 10.81 -12.93
N ALA A 309 -14.79 12.04 -13.21
CA ALA A 309 -14.27 12.91 -12.18
C ALA A 309 -15.30 13.13 -11.07
N MET A 310 -14.85 12.98 -9.83
CA MET A 310 -15.69 13.19 -8.65
C MET A 310 -14.84 13.53 -7.45
N ARG A 311 -15.51 14.13 -6.47
CA ARG A 311 -14.94 14.53 -5.20
C ARG A 311 -15.99 14.43 -4.12
N ASP A 312 -15.60 14.01 -2.94
CA ASP A 312 -16.37 14.23 -1.72
C ASP A 312 -15.55 15.01 -0.68
N ASP A 313 -16.24 15.57 0.31
CA ASP A 313 -15.59 16.37 1.37
C ASP A 313 -14.90 15.49 2.42
N VAL A 314 -15.10 14.17 2.36
CA VAL A 314 -14.60 13.19 3.34
C VAL A 314 -13.26 12.62 2.89
N SER A 315 -13.17 12.18 1.61
CA SER A 315 -11.99 11.48 1.08
C SER A 315 -11.30 12.18 -0.10
N GLY A 316 -11.84 13.34 -0.53
CA GLY A 316 -11.24 14.13 -1.61
C GLY A 316 -11.56 13.64 -3.01
N GLU A 317 -10.66 13.84 -3.97
CA GLU A 317 -10.88 13.61 -5.39
C GLU A 317 -10.63 12.16 -5.81
N LEU A 318 -11.31 11.70 -6.88
CA LEU A 318 -10.93 10.49 -7.61
C LEU A 318 -9.56 10.70 -8.26
N THR A 319 -8.72 9.65 -8.22
CA THR A 319 -7.50 9.60 -9.04
C THR A 319 -7.55 8.43 -10.00
N ALA A 320 -6.93 8.59 -11.19
CA ALA A 320 -6.89 7.60 -12.25
C ALA A 320 -5.53 7.61 -12.95
N SER A 321 -4.93 6.45 -13.17
CA SER A 321 -3.66 6.28 -13.88
C SER A 321 -3.73 5.08 -14.81
N LEU A 322 -3.36 5.25 -16.08
CA LEU A 322 -3.29 4.16 -17.05
C LEU A 322 -1.92 3.49 -16.95
N ASP A 323 -1.85 2.34 -16.31
CA ASP A 323 -0.58 1.77 -15.89
C ASP A 323 -0.11 0.57 -16.74
N ILE A 324 -1.05 -0.05 -17.47
CA ILE A 324 -0.75 -1.16 -18.37
C ILE A 324 -1.42 -0.90 -19.72
N ILE A 325 -0.68 -1.16 -20.81
CA ILE A 325 -1.25 -1.21 -22.16
C ILE A 325 -0.62 -2.33 -22.95
N ARG A 326 -1.43 -3.03 -23.73
CA ARG A 326 -1.06 -4.07 -24.68
C ARG A 326 -1.75 -3.79 -26.00
N ILE A 327 -0.97 -3.62 -27.06
CA ILE A 327 -1.46 -3.51 -28.43
C ILE A 327 -0.76 -4.58 -29.22
N GLU A 328 -1.53 -5.48 -29.78
CA GLU A 328 -1.06 -6.59 -30.62
C GLU A 328 -2.17 -7.09 -31.52
N ASN A 329 -1.82 -7.46 -32.78
CA ASN A 329 -2.78 -8.02 -33.74
C ASN A 329 -4.04 -7.15 -33.97
N GLY A 330 -3.88 -5.83 -33.99
CA GLY A 330 -4.98 -4.89 -34.18
C GLY A 330 -5.94 -4.75 -32.99
N LYS A 331 -5.58 -5.26 -31.82
CA LYS A 331 -6.36 -5.16 -30.59
C LYS A 331 -5.67 -4.31 -29.54
N LEU A 332 -6.46 -3.58 -28.77
CA LEU A 332 -6.04 -2.80 -27.63
C LEU A 332 -6.64 -3.40 -26.37
N ASP A 333 -5.78 -3.57 -25.37
CA ASP A 333 -6.10 -3.99 -24.00
C ASP A 333 -5.31 -3.12 -23.03
N ALA A 334 -5.98 -2.38 -22.17
CA ALA A 334 -5.30 -1.46 -21.26
C ALA A 334 -5.98 -1.44 -19.89
N ILE A 335 -5.19 -1.29 -18.83
CA ILE A 335 -5.66 -1.27 -17.45
C ILE A 335 -5.33 0.08 -16.82
N MET A 336 -6.37 0.70 -16.26
CA MET A 336 -6.32 1.94 -15.50
C MET A 336 -6.61 1.66 -14.03
N ASP A 337 -5.70 2.05 -13.13
CA ASP A 337 -5.94 2.10 -11.70
C ASP A 337 -6.77 3.32 -11.36
N VAL A 338 -7.89 3.12 -10.68
CA VAL A 338 -8.78 4.18 -10.21
C VAL A 338 -8.92 4.10 -8.70
N ARG A 339 -8.66 5.22 -8.01
CA ARG A 339 -8.96 5.38 -6.58
C ARG A 339 -10.13 6.33 -6.44
N TYR A 340 -11.26 5.82 -5.96
CA TYR A 340 -12.52 6.56 -5.91
C TYR A 340 -12.93 6.91 -4.48
N PRO A 341 -13.60 8.09 -4.29
CA PRO A 341 -14.06 8.57 -2.99
C PRO A 341 -15.02 7.62 -2.27
N VAL A 342 -15.06 7.71 -0.95
CA VAL A 342 -15.84 6.76 -0.11
C VAL A 342 -17.36 6.86 -0.30
N LEU A 343 -17.88 8.02 -0.69
CA LEU A 343 -19.31 8.19 -0.94
C LEU A 343 -19.74 7.79 -2.36
N PHE A 344 -18.80 7.26 -3.16
CA PHE A 344 -19.06 6.87 -4.52
C PHE A 344 -19.32 5.37 -4.70
N HIS A 345 -20.25 5.04 -5.61
CA HIS A 345 -20.54 3.65 -5.96
C HIS A 345 -19.85 3.26 -7.28
N PRO A 346 -18.94 2.27 -7.28
CA PRO A 346 -18.13 1.96 -8.47
C PRO A 346 -18.96 1.52 -9.69
N GLY A 347 -20.12 0.91 -9.51
CA GLY A 347 -21.02 0.55 -10.62
C GLY A 347 -21.43 1.75 -11.46
N ARG A 348 -21.59 2.93 -10.83
CA ARG A 348 -21.89 4.17 -11.56
C ARG A 348 -20.75 4.62 -12.47
N MET A 349 -19.50 4.35 -12.10
CA MET A 349 -18.33 4.66 -12.92
C MET A 349 -18.36 3.88 -14.25
N TYR A 350 -18.61 2.57 -14.19
CA TYR A 350 -18.69 1.72 -15.38
C TYR A 350 -19.86 2.11 -16.29
N GLU A 351 -21.01 2.48 -15.70
CA GLU A 351 -22.13 3.02 -16.48
C GLU A 351 -21.73 4.29 -17.24
N LEU A 352 -21.11 5.25 -16.59
CA LEU A 352 -20.67 6.51 -17.20
C LEU A 352 -19.63 6.28 -18.29
N LEU A 353 -18.64 5.44 -18.02
CA LEU A 353 -17.61 5.07 -19.00
C LEU A 353 -18.26 4.46 -20.25
N ASN A 354 -19.07 3.41 -20.11
CA ASN A 354 -19.66 2.71 -21.25
C ASN A 354 -20.75 3.50 -21.99
N GLN A 355 -21.34 4.54 -21.36
CA GLN A 355 -22.21 5.48 -22.06
C GLN A 355 -21.44 6.46 -22.94
N ARG A 356 -20.19 6.77 -22.60
CA ARG A 356 -19.34 7.75 -23.29
C ARG A 356 -18.47 7.11 -24.37
N LEU A 357 -17.92 5.93 -24.10
CA LEU A 357 -17.04 5.22 -25.01
C LEU A 357 -17.79 4.69 -26.25
N GLN A 358 -17.18 4.87 -27.42
CA GLN A 358 -17.73 4.44 -28.72
C GLN A 358 -16.92 3.29 -29.34
N TYR A 359 -15.63 3.29 -29.16
CA TYR A 359 -14.68 2.33 -29.75
C TYR A 359 -14.09 1.39 -28.70
N LEU A 360 -14.11 1.80 -27.45
CA LEU A 360 -13.64 1.02 -26.31
C LEU A 360 -14.82 0.55 -25.44
N ARG A 361 -14.60 -0.55 -24.73
CA ARG A 361 -15.49 -1.02 -23.67
C ARG A 361 -14.69 -1.04 -22.36
N ALA A 362 -15.28 -0.51 -21.29
CA ALA A 362 -14.74 -0.56 -19.94
C ALA A 362 -15.31 -1.78 -19.20
N GLU A 363 -14.42 -2.63 -18.70
CA GLU A 363 -14.72 -3.84 -17.94
C GLU A 363 -14.14 -3.73 -16.53
N ASP A 364 -14.79 -4.38 -15.55
CA ASP A 364 -14.28 -4.50 -14.19
C ASP A 364 -13.22 -5.62 -14.13
N ASP A 365 -11.97 -5.26 -13.88
CA ASP A 365 -10.84 -6.19 -13.70
C ASP A 365 -10.43 -6.31 -12.23
N GLY A 366 -11.30 -5.89 -11.32
CA GLY A 366 -11.12 -5.97 -9.89
C GLY A 366 -11.50 -4.67 -9.18
N THR A 367 -12.48 -4.77 -8.31
CA THR A 367 -12.98 -3.64 -7.52
C THR A 367 -12.90 -3.95 -6.03
N ARG A 368 -12.29 -3.04 -5.27
CA ARG A 368 -12.18 -3.07 -3.82
C ARG A 368 -13.04 -1.94 -3.24
N PRO A 369 -13.95 -2.24 -2.28
CA PRO A 369 -14.74 -1.19 -1.65
C PRO A 369 -13.87 -0.24 -0.83
N PRO A 370 -14.32 1.01 -0.61
CA PRO A 370 -13.66 1.91 0.31
C PRO A 370 -13.87 1.47 1.76
N HIS A 371 -12.99 1.92 2.63
CA HIS A 371 -13.11 1.74 4.07
C HIS A 371 -13.12 3.09 4.78
N PHE A 372 -14.05 3.27 5.71
CA PHE A 372 -14.23 4.51 6.45
C PHE A 372 -14.61 4.25 7.90
N VAL A 373 -13.84 4.82 8.80
CA VAL A 373 -14.14 4.87 10.23
C VAL A 373 -14.31 6.34 10.63
N SER A 374 -15.43 6.67 11.31
CA SER A 374 -15.64 8.05 11.74
C SER A 374 -14.52 8.51 12.68
N ASP A 375 -14.05 9.73 12.47
CA ASP A 375 -13.09 10.37 13.36
C ASP A 375 -13.62 10.61 14.78
N GLN A 376 -14.95 10.54 15.00
CA GLN A 376 -15.58 10.66 16.30
C GLN A 376 -15.61 9.37 17.13
N THR A 377 -15.10 8.25 16.59
CA THR A 377 -15.05 6.99 17.36
C THR A 377 -14.02 7.06 18.51
N GLU A 378 -14.26 6.29 19.59
CA GLU A 378 -13.30 6.15 20.70
C GLU A 378 -11.92 5.72 20.16
N LEU A 379 -11.91 4.79 19.20
CA LEU A 379 -10.67 4.31 18.58
C LEU A 379 -9.85 5.46 18.00
N VAL A 380 -10.42 6.23 17.09
CA VAL A 380 -9.70 7.30 16.39
C VAL A 380 -9.24 8.39 17.36
N GLN A 381 -10.12 8.83 18.25
CA GLN A 381 -9.79 9.88 19.21
C GLN A 381 -8.66 9.46 20.17
N GLU A 382 -8.70 8.24 20.71
CA GLU A 382 -7.67 7.78 21.63
C GLU A 382 -6.32 7.47 20.92
N LEU A 383 -6.33 7.07 19.63
CA LEU A 383 -5.13 6.95 18.84
C LEU A 383 -4.49 8.32 18.54
N LEU A 384 -5.29 9.33 18.21
CA LEU A 384 -4.81 10.71 18.03
C LEU A 384 -4.20 11.27 19.31
N GLU A 385 -4.83 11.00 20.46
CA GLU A 385 -4.28 11.38 21.76
C GLU A 385 -2.96 10.66 22.06
N ALA A 386 -2.87 9.35 21.79
CA ALA A 386 -1.65 8.58 21.99
C ALA A 386 -0.48 9.12 21.15
N TYR A 387 -0.75 9.44 19.89
CA TYR A 387 0.21 10.08 19.00
C TYR A 387 0.66 11.44 19.51
N HIS A 388 -0.29 12.32 19.83
CA HIS A 388 -0.02 13.66 20.34
C HIS A 388 0.77 13.66 21.65
N GLU A 389 0.44 12.77 22.57
CA GLU A 389 1.11 12.62 23.87
C GLU A 389 2.61 12.35 23.73
N VAL A 390 3.00 11.55 22.71
CA VAL A 390 4.39 11.15 22.51
C VAL A 390 5.14 12.13 21.63
N THR A 391 4.48 12.68 20.59
CA THR A 391 5.16 13.47 19.54
C THR A 391 4.91 14.97 19.63
N GLY A 392 3.83 15.40 20.30
CA GLY A 392 3.32 16.76 20.22
C GLY A 392 2.67 17.10 18.86
N GLY A 393 2.55 16.11 17.95
CA GLY A 393 2.03 16.30 16.60
C GLY A 393 0.55 16.66 16.56
N GLU A 394 0.08 17.10 15.40
CA GLU A 394 -1.30 17.54 15.20
C GLU A 394 -2.27 16.35 15.27
N LYS A 395 -3.41 16.53 15.94
CA LYS A 395 -4.49 15.56 16.01
C LYS A 395 -5.41 15.70 14.79
N ARG A 396 -5.08 15.05 13.70
CA ARG A 396 -5.89 15.04 12.47
C ARG A 396 -5.97 13.65 11.90
N THR A 397 -6.98 13.38 11.11
CA THR A 397 -7.08 12.16 10.31
C THR A 397 -6.66 12.40 8.87
N ILE A 398 -6.33 11.32 8.16
CA ILE A 398 -5.85 11.33 6.77
C ILE A 398 -6.69 10.36 5.95
N ALA A 399 -6.92 10.71 4.68
CA ALA A 399 -7.47 9.80 3.67
C ALA A 399 -6.35 9.37 2.71
N ILE A 400 -6.28 8.09 2.40
CA ILE A 400 -5.30 7.53 1.45
C ILE A 400 -5.97 6.80 0.28
N GLY A 401 -5.26 6.70 -0.84
CA GLY A 401 -5.67 5.90 -1.98
C GLY A 401 -5.29 4.41 -1.85
N GLY A 402 -4.38 4.09 -0.94
CA GLY A 402 -3.96 2.73 -0.62
C GLY A 402 -5.00 1.94 0.18
N GLY A 403 -4.63 0.74 0.56
CA GLY A 403 -5.40 -0.09 1.50
C GLY A 403 -4.43 -0.89 2.33
N THR A 404 -4.79 -1.15 3.57
CA THR A 404 -4.03 -1.94 4.53
C THR A 404 -4.90 -3.04 5.12
N TYR A 405 -4.34 -3.85 5.98
CA TYR A 405 -5.12 -4.82 6.77
C TYR A 405 -6.23 -4.18 7.62
N ALA A 406 -6.23 -2.86 7.83
CA ALA A 406 -7.28 -2.16 8.58
C ALA A 406 -8.69 -2.47 8.06
N GLN A 407 -8.84 -2.64 6.73
CA GLN A 407 -10.10 -3.05 6.09
C GLN A 407 -10.61 -4.42 6.54
N SER A 408 -9.79 -5.20 7.20
CA SER A 408 -10.19 -6.51 7.72
C SER A 408 -11.08 -6.40 8.95
N MET A 409 -11.17 -5.25 9.59
CA MET A 409 -11.97 -4.98 10.79
C MET A 409 -13.13 -4.02 10.49
N GLU A 410 -14.23 -4.11 11.27
CA GLU A 410 -15.38 -3.19 11.15
C GLU A 410 -14.98 -1.74 11.47
N GLU A 411 -14.18 -1.55 12.51
CA GLU A 411 -13.61 -0.28 12.94
C GLU A 411 -12.08 -0.40 12.94
N GLY A 412 -11.49 -0.67 11.78
CA GLY A 412 -10.05 -0.72 11.58
C GLY A 412 -9.51 0.59 11.02
N VAL A 413 -8.37 1.05 11.50
CA VAL A 413 -7.67 2.22 10.97
C VAL A 413 -6.19 1.91 10.79
N ALA A 414 -5.50 2.59 9.89
CA ALA A 414 -4.05 2.53 9.88
C ALA A 414 -3.48 3.61 10.81
N PHE A 415 -2.39 3.27 11.51
CA PHE A 415 -1.83 4.11 12.57
C PHE A 415 -0.33 3.92 12.70
N GLY A 416 0.41 4.73 12.00
CA GLY A 416 1.86 4.63 11.86
C GLY A 416 2.26 3.48 10.92
N ALA A 417 3.53 3.22 10.73
CA ALA A 417 4.68 3.60 11.56
C ALA A 417 5.54 4.76 11.00
N LEU A 418 5.21 5.32 9.85
CA LEU A 418 6.00 6.38 9.22
C LEU A 418 5.63 7.76 9.81
N PHE A 419 6.65 8.50 10.29
CA PHE A 419 6.44 9.84 10.85
C PHE A 419 6.44 10.92 9.78
N PRO A 420 5.68 12.02 9.98
CA PRO A 420 5.72 13.15 9.07
C PRO A 420 7.14 13.69 8.87
N GLY A 421 7.56 13.77 7.60
CA GLY A 421 8.90 14.23 7.21
C GLY A 421 9.95 13.12 7.09
N GLU A 422 9.65 11.90 7.46
CA GLU A 422 10.49 10.75 7.11
C GLU A 422 10.34 10.39 5.63
N VAL A 423 11.36 9.74 5.10
CA VAL A 423 11.35 9.26 3.71
C VAL A 423 10.62 7.92 3.67
N GLU A 424 9.63 7.81 2.78
CA GLU A 424 8.96 6.54 2.47
C GLU A 424 9.96 5.56 1.84
N MET A 425 10.23 4.46 2.53
CA MET A 425 11.19 3.44 2.11
C MET A 425 10.54 2.09 1.79
N ALA A 426 9.23 1.95 2.01
CA ALA A 426 8.51 0.73 1.66
C ALA A 426 8.70 0.40 0.17
N HIS A 427 8.96 -0.87 -0.14
CA HIS A 427 9.19 -1.38 -1.50
C HIS A 427 10.43 -0.84 -2.22
N GLN A 428 11.24 0.03 -1.61
CA GLN A 428 12.46 0.59 -2.20
C GLN A 428 13.69 -0.28 -1.93
N ALA A 429 14.73 -0.12 -2.76
CA ALA A 429 16.04 -0.65 -2.44
C ALA A 429 16.63 0.09 -1.22
N ASP A 430 17.46 -0.60 -0.45
CA ASP A 430 18.02 -0.11 0.81
C ASP A 430 16.97 0.38 1.82
N GLU A 431 15.79 -0.28 1.82
CA GLU A 431 14.75 -0.09 2.83
C GLU A 431 15.35 -0.13 4.24
N TYR A 432 14.91 0.81 5.09
CA TYR A 432 15.35 0.89 6.47
C TYR A 432 14.25 1.44 7.38
N ILE A 433 14.36 1.12 8.67
CA ILE A 433 13.72 1.86 9.76
C ILE A 433 14.80 2.51 10.63
N THR A 434 14.57 3.73 11.12
CA THR A 434 15.48 4.32 12.10
C THR A 434 15.29 3.69 13.48
N GLU A 435 16.35 3.54 14.24
CA GLU A 435 16.28 3.05 15.62
C GLU A 435 15.40 3.94 16.51
N GLU A 436 15.37 5.25 16.20
CA GLU A 436 14.54 6.20 16.93
C GLU A 436 13.05 6.05 16.54
N SER A 437 12.73 5.93 15.25
CA SER A 437 11.33 5.72 14.80
C SER A 437 10.77 4.42 15.36
N LEU A 438 11.55 3.34 15.36
CA LEU A 438 11.14 2.06 15.94
C LEU A 438 10.82 2.21 17.44
N PHE A 439 11.66 2.94 18.18
CA PHE A 439 11.47 3.19 19.60
C PHE A 439 10.25 4.09 19.88
N GLN A 440 10.06 5.16 19.09
CA GLN A 440 8.91 6.05 19.22
C GLN A 440 7.62 5.33 18.87
N ASN A 441 7.62 4.46 17.87
CA ASN A 441 6.47 3.61 17.52
C ASN A 441 6.06 2.72 18.70
N ALA A 442 7.02 2.06 19.36
CA ALA A 442 6.73 1.24 20.54
C ALA A 442 6.12 2.07 21.69
N LYS A 443 6.56 3.32 21.89
CA LYS A 443 5.97 4.23 22.87
C LYS A 443 4.53 4.59 22.51
N ILE A 444 4.28 4.98 21.26
CA ILE A 444 2.93 5.37 20.78
C ILE A 444 1.98 4.18 20.90
N PHE A 445 2.39 2.99 20.46
CA PHE A 445 1.55 1.79 20.54
C PHE A 445 1.26 1.38 22.00
N ALA A 446 2.23 1.53 22.91
CA ALA A 446 1.99 1.29 24.32
C ALA A 446 0.96 2.28 24.90
N ARG A 447 1.02 3.58 24.54
CA ARG A 447 0.00 4.57 24.91
C ARG A 447 -1.36 4.22 24.32
N ALA A 448 -1.43 3.86 23.03
CA ALA A 448 -2.66 3.42 22.39
C ALA A 448 -3.30 2.23 23.11
N ILE A 449 -2.50 1.21 23.46
CA ILE A 449 -2.97 0.05 24.24
C ILE A 449 -3.53 0.47 25.60
N ILE A 450 -2.82 1.33 26.35
CA ILE A 450 -3.25 1.78 27.68
C ILE A 450 -4.56 2.56 27.59
N ARG A 451 -4.67 3.49 26.64
CA ARG A 451 -5.86 4.34 26.46
C ARG A 451 -7.07 3.52 26.01
N LEU A 452 -6.89 2.60 25.08
CA LEU A 452 -7.96 1.83 24.47
C LEU A 452 -8.33 0.55 25.22
N ALA A 453 -7.39 -0.09 25.89
CA ALA A 453 -7.60 -1.37 26.56
C ALA A 453 -7.37 -1.34 28.07
N GLY A 454 -6.74 -0.33 28.63
CA GLY A 454 -6.53 -0.16 30.08
C GLY A 454 -7.82 0.18 30.83
N LYS A 455 -7.87 -0.07 32.12
CA LYS A 455 -8.96 0.38 32.99
C LYS A 455 -8.91 1.90 33.14
N LYS A 456 -10.05 2.59 32.98
CA LYS A 456 -10.14 4.06 32.95
C LYS A 456 -9.58 4.77 34.20
N ASN A 457 -9.45 4.08 35.35
CA ASN A 457 -8.94 4.65 36.59
C ASN A 457 -7.43 4.85 36.61
N ASP A 458 -6.69 4.22 35.69
CA ASP A 458 -5.22 4.29 35.63
C ASP A 458 -4.72 5.27 34.55
N VAL A 459 -5.61 5.84 33.73
CA VAL A 459 -5.26 6.76 32.63
C VAL A 459 -5.10 8.21 33.12
N THR A 460 -5.58 8.57 34.34
CA THR A 460 -5.73 9.96 34.80
C THR A 460 -4.82 10.38 35.95
N GLN A 461 -3.67 9.74 36.17
CA GLN A 461 -2.66 10.32 37.07
C GLN A 461 -1.43 10.79 36.27
N PRO A 462 -1.30 12.10 35.94
CA PRO A 462 0.03 12.67 35.77
C PRO A 462 0.68 12.59 37.15
N SER A 463 1.88 11.99 37.22
CA SER A 463 2.71 12.02 38.40
C SER A 463 2.91 13.49 38.81
N ALA A 464 2.22 13.92 39.87
CA ALA A 464 2.57 15.16 40.55
C ALA A 464 3.92 14.94 41.27
N SER A 465 4.96 15.59 40.77
CA SER A 465 6.06 16.17 41.56
C SER A 465 7.05 16.87 40.63
#